data_6c11a2393f29372520bb078b201a81bd
#
_entry.id   6c11a2393f29372520bb078b201a81bd
#
_cell.length_a   1.000
_cell.length_b   1.000
_cell.length_c   1.000
_cell.angle_alpha   90.00
_cell.angle_beta   90.00
_cell.angle_gamma   90.00
#
_symmetry.space_group_name_H-M   'P 1'
#
loop_
_entity.id
_entity.type
_entity.pdbx_description
1 polymer ?
#
loop_
_entity_poly.entity_id
_entity_poly.type
_entity_poly.pdbx_seq_one_letter_code
_entity_poly.pdbx_strand_id
1 'polypeptide(L)'
;MMNKLRSTAAQFSPGCAVVAAMLAGPVVGALAAAAIAAPEAAEVKIENLAFSPVELTVPVGTTVTWVNKDEVPHNEVDKNKAFRSKLFETDGSFSFTFANPGTYDYVCTVHPQMIGKIIVK
;
A
#
# COMPACT_ATOMS: atom_id res chain seq x y z
N MET A 1 51.09 -32.07 -70.43
CA MET A 1 51.21 -32.53 -69.05
C MET A 1 50.35 -31.76 -68.16
N MET A 2 49.39 -32.41 -67.75
CA MET A 2 48.28 -31.77 -67.05
C MET A 2 48.49 -31.86 -65.59
N ASN A 3 48.81 -30.83 -65.01
CA ASN A 3 48.95 -30.80 -63.62
C ASN A 3 47.62 -30.42 -63.04
N LYS A 4 46.92 -31.41 -62.61
CA LYS A 4 45.66 -31.14 -61.98
C LYS A 4 45.91 -30.70 -60.55
N LEU A 5 45.83 -29.51 -60.39
CA LEU A 5 45.72 -28.95 -59.07
C LEU A 5 44.36 -29.36 -58.50
N ARG A 6 44.45 -30.35 -57.75
CA ARG A 6 43.27 -30.65 -56.96
C ARG A 6 43.15 -29.66 -55.83
N SER A 7 42.39 -28.76 -56.12
CA SER A 7 41.88 -27.95 -55.00
C SER A 7 41.18 -28.86 -54.04
N THR A 8 41.84 -29.23 -53.07
CA THR A 8 41.14 -29.77 -51.93
C THR A 8 40.41 -28.63 -51.28
N ALA A 9 39.20 -28.54 -51.63
CA ALA A 9 38.35 -27.69 -50.85
C ALA A 9 38.39 -28.22 -49.42
N ALA A 10 39.03 -27.45 -48.63
CA ALA A 10 38.95 -27.73 -47.20
C ALA A 10 37.49 -27.60 -46.84
N GLN A 11 36.94 -28.71 -46.59
CA GLN A 11 35.64 -28.68 -46.06
C GLN A 11 35.71 -28.22 -44.63
N PHE A 12 35.50 -26.97 -44.52
CA PHE A 12 35.13 -26.49 -43.26
C PHE A 12 33.80 -27.08 -42.99
N SER A 13 33.84 -28.13 -42.35
CA SER A 13 32.73 -28.44 -41.52
C SER A 13 32.50 -27.26 -40.63
N PRO A 14 31.43 -26.58 -40.74
CA PRO A 14 31.10 -25.65 -39.73
C PRO A 14 30.92 -26.53 -38.50
N GLY A 15 32.01 -26.70 -37.82
CA GLY A 15 31.91 -27.31 -36.53
C GLY A 15 30.79 -26.57 -35.89
N CYS A 16 29.84 -27.33 -35.60
CA CYS A 16 28.78 -26.84 -34.84
C CYS A 16 29.26 -25.80 -33.88
N ALA A 17 29.13 -24.61 -34.31
CA ALA A 17 28.93 -23.65 -33.28
C ALA A 17 27.65 -24.13 -32.63
N VAL A 18 27.82 -25.12 -31.89
CA VAL A 18 26.90 -25.26 -30.87
C VAL A 18 27.13 -24.08 -30.02
N VAL A 19 26.58 -23.12 -30.49
CA VAL A 19 26.13 -22.23 -29.57
C VAL A 19 25.28 -23.01 -28.69
N ALA A 20 25.89 -23.59 -27.80
CA ALA A 20 25.19 -23.85 -26.63
C ALA A 20 24.74 -22.51 -26.14
N ALA A 21 23.79 -22.15 -26.71
CA ALA A 21 23.09 -21.14 -26.26
C ALA A 21 22.63 -21.46 -24.93
N MET A 22 23.21 -21.23 -24.24
CA MET A 22 22.87 -21.06 -23.32
C MET A 22 22.29 -20.17 -22.85
N LEU A 23 21.70 -20.30 -22.87
CA LEU A 23 20.93 -20.22 -22.30
C LEU A 23 20.91 -20.28 -21.08
N ALA A 24 21.73 -19.88 -20.63
CA ALA A 24 21.46 -19.19 -19.46
C ALA A 24 20.20 -18.45 -19.72
N GLY A 25 19.19 -19.10 -19.67
CA GLY A 25 17.97 -18.43 -19.46
C GLY A 25 18.26 -17.42 -18.39
N PRO A 26 17.88 -16.20 -18.54
CA PRO A 26 18.01 -15.30 -17.47
C PRO A 26 17.41 -16.02 -16.32
N VAL A 27 18.23 -16.33 -15.41
CA VAL A 27 17.73 -16.33 -14.09
C VAL A 27 17.39 -14.90 -13.88
N VAL A 28 16.30 -14.53 -14.45
CA VAL A 28 15.56 -13.49 -13.88
C VAL A 28 15.23 -14.06 -12.55
N GLY A 29 16.16 -13.93 -11.69
CA GLY A 29 15.79 -13.98 -10.33
C GLY A 29 14.62 -13.02 -10.28
N ALA A 30 13.46 -13.57 -10.18
CA ALA A 30 12.36 -12.76 -9.84
C ALA A 30 12.73 -12.20 -8.49
N LEU A 31 13.45 -11.14 -8.55
CA LEU A 31 13.34 -10.17 -7.53
C LEU A 31 11.91 -9.76 -7.65
N ALA A 32 11.07 -10.55 -7.08
CA ALA A 32 9.83 -10.03 -6.64
C ALA A 32 10.25 -8.88 -5.74
N ALA A 33 10.38 -7.74 -6.32
CA ALA A 33 10.39 -6.53 -5.55
C ALA A 33 9.17 -6.70 -4.68
N ALA A 34 9.40 -6.91 -3.41
CA ALA A 34 8.33 -6.88 -2.45
C ALA A 34 7.61 -5.59 -2.76
N ALA A 35 6.47 -5.71 -3.37
CA ALA A 35 5.67 -4.55 -3.66
C ALA A 35 5.45 -3.91 -2.31
N ILE A 36 6.10 -2.79 -2.08
CA ILE A 36 5.79 -1.96 -0.93
C ILE A 36 4.35 -1.61 -1.18
N ALA A 37 3.46 -2.24 -0.43
CA ALA A 37 2.07 -1.92 -0.49
C ALA A 37 1.96 -0.42 -0.23
N ALA A 38 1.28 0.29 -1.13
CA ALA A 38 0.96 1.69 -0.90
C ALA A 38 0.29 1.81 0.47
N PRO A 39 0.59 2.86 1.24
CA PRO A 39 -0.07 3.06 2.52
C PRO A 39 -1.58 3.01 2.31
N GLU A 40 -2.24 2.20 3.10
CA GLU A 40 -3.68 2.08 3.00
C GLU A 40 -4.34 3.34 3.55
N ALA A 41 -5.47 3.66 2.96
CA ALA A 41 -6.30 4.79 3.36
C ALA A 41 -7.69 4.28 3.69
N ALA A 42 -8.27 4.80 4.76
CA ALA A 42 -9.63 4.50 5.17
C ALA A 42 -10.34 5.79 5.58
N GLU A 43 -11.65 5.78 5.51
CA GLU A 43 -12.46 6.95 5.83
C GLU A 43 -13.52 6.63 6.86
N VAL A 44 -13.71 7.54 7.79
CA VAL A 44 -14.83 7.56 8.72
C VAL A 44 -15.64 8.81 8.45
N LYS A 45 -16.91 8.65 8.16
CA LYS A 45 -17.82 9.78 8.03
C LYS A 45 -18.39 10.17 9.38
N ILE A 46 -18.54 11.45 9.58
CA ILE A 46 -19.26 12.00 10.73
C ILE A 46 -20.59 12.52 10.19
N GLU A 47 -21.66 11.83 10.54
CA GLU A 47 -22.98 12.12 9.99
C GLU A 47 -24.06 11.72 11.00
N ASN A 48 -25.09 12.55 11.12
CA ASN A 48 -26.18 12.33 12.07
C ASN A 48 -25.70 12.16 13.52
N LEU A 49 -24.73 12.95 13.94
CA LEU A 49 -24.13 12.90 15.28
C LEU A 49 -23.54 11.52 15.61
N ALA A 50 -22.96 10.87 14.62
CA ALA A 50 -22.33 9.55 14.76
C ALA A 50 -21.10 9.41 13.88
N PHE A 51 -20.17 8.59 14.32
CA PHE A 51 -19.07 8.12 13.49
C PHE A 51 -19.52 6.90 12.69
N SER A 52 -19.26 6.88 11.40
CA SER A 52 -19.68 5.79 10.52
C SER A 52 -18.50 5.32 9.65
N PRO A 53 -18.03 4.09 9.79
CA PRO A 53 -18.48 3.09 10.76
C PRO A 53 -18.08 3.45 12.18
N VAL A 54 -18.83 2.95 13.17
CA VAL A 54 -18.50 3.14 14.58
C VAL A 54 -17.22 2.40 14.96
N GLU A 55 -17.02 1.23 14.39
CA GLU A 55 -15.82 0.41 14.57
C GLU A 55 -15.19 0.10 13.24
N LEU A 56 -13.90 0.37 13.10
CA LEU A 56 -13.14 0.15 11.88
C LEU A 56 -11.85 -0.58 12.21
N THR A 57 -11.59 -1.70 11.53
CA THR A 57 -10.34 -2.44 11.64
C THR A 57 -9.46 -2.13 10.44
N VAL A 58 -8.23 -1.75 10.69
CA VAL A 58 -7.26 -1.38 9.65
C VAL A 58 -5.89 -2.01 9.93
N PRO A 59 -5.08 -2.28 8.90
CA PRO A 59 -3.71 -2.70 9.10
C PRO A 59 -2.84 -1.55 9.64
N VAL A 60 -1.73 -1.93 10.30
CA VAL A 60 -0.71 -0.98 10.74
C VAL A 60 -0.23 -0.16 9.55
N GLY A 61 -0.07 1.13 9.75
CA GLY A 61 0.38 2.07 8.71
C GLY A 61 -0.77 2.72 7.93
N THR A 62 -2.01 2.37 8.21
CA THR A 62 -3.17 2.98 7.56
C THR A 62 -3.35 4.42 8.02
N THR A 63 -3.64 5.31 7.08
CA THR A 63 -4.10 6.67 7.37
C THR A 63 -5.62 6.68 7.35
N VAL A 64 -6.22 7.02 8.48
CA VAL A 64 -7.67 7.18 8.61
C VAL A 64 -8.00 8.65 8.52
N THR A 65 -8.98 8.98 7.70
CA THR A 65 -9.49 10.35 7.52
C THR A 65 -10.94 10.41 8.01
N TRP A 66 -11.21 11.32 8.94
CA TRP A 66 -12.56 11.64 9.37
C TRP A 66 -13.06 12.83 8.57
N VAL A 67 -14.25 12.72 8.02
CA VAL A 67 -14.88 13.78 7.22
C VAL A 67 -16.20 14.16 7.86
N ASN A 68 -16.37 15.43 8.20
CA ASN A 68 -17.60 15.93 8.80
C ASN A 68 -18.65 16.21 7.73
N LYS A 69 -19.75 15.47 7.76
CA LYS A 69 -20.89 15.65 6.88
C LYS A 69 -22.10 16.27 7.60
N ASP A 70 -21.95 16.55 8.90
CA ASP A 70 -22.98 17.26 9.66
C ASP A 70 -22.89 18.78 9.48
N GLU A 71 -23.95 19.47 9.84
CA GLU A 71 -23.99 20.93 9.81
C GLU A 71 -23.40 21.57 11.07
N VAL A 72 -22.96 20.77 12.03
CA VAL A 72 -22.33 21.23 13.27
C VAL A 72 -20.90 20.75 13.35
N PRO A 73 -20.01 21.49 14.03
CA PRO A 73 -18.62 21.07 14.15
C PRO A 73 -18.46 19.83 15.05
N HIS A 74 -17.49 19.02 14.70
CA HIS A 74 -17.10 17.83 15.44
C HIS A 74 -15.58 17.75 15.54
N ASN A 75 -15.13 16.90 16.46
CA ASN A 75 -13.74 16.48 16.54
C ASN A 75 -13.66 15.02 16.96
N GLU A 76 -12.47 14.47 16.98
CA GLU A 76 -12.20 13.15 17.55
C GLU A 76 -10.96 13.24 18.43
N VAL A 77 -11.07 12.66 19.61
CA VAL A 77 -10.01 12.60 20.61
C VAL A 77 -9.92 11.18 21.13
N ASP A 78 -8.76 10.56 20.95
CA ASP A 78 -8.49 9.26 21.52
C ASP A 78 -8.43 9.34 23.05
N LYS A 79 -9.05 8.37 23.72
CA LYS A 79 -9.08 8.33 25.18
C LYS A 79 -7.69 8.22 25.80
N ASN A 80 -6.75 7.60 25.10
CA ASN A 80 -5.36 7.49 25.51
C ASN A 80 -4.44 8.53 24.87
N LYS A 81 -5.01 9.54 24.23
CA LYS A 81 -4.28 10.69 23.66
C LYS A 81 -3.33 10.36 22.51
N ALA A 82 -3.57 9.26 21.79
CA ALA A 82 -2.77 8.94 20.61
C ALA A 82 -3.01 9.95 19.48
N PHE A 83 -4.23 10.48 19.36
CA PHE A 83 -4.56 11.53 18.41
C PHE A 83 -5.64 12.46 18.97
N ARG A 84 -5.64 13.64 18.42
CA ARG A 84 -6.63 14.68 18.77
C ARG A 84 -6.76 15.66 17.61
N SER A 85 -7.97 15.86 17.13
CA SER A 85 -8.22 16.95 16.18
C SER A 85 -8.75 18.19 16.88
N LYS A 86 -8.64 19.33 16.20
CA LYS A 86 -9.44 20.50 16.51
C LYS A 86 -10.87 20.25 16.04
N LEU A 87 -11.81 21.07 16.49
CA LEU A 87 -13.14 21.10 15.91
C LEU A 87 -13.04 21.52 14.45
N PHE A 88 -13.74 20.82 13.57
CA PHE A 88 -13.80 21.18 12.16
C PHE A 88 -15.25 21.18 11.67
N GLU A 89 -15.51 22.11 10.77
CA GLU A 89 -16.82 22.40 10.23
C GLU A 89 -17.24 21.38 9.16
N THR A 90 -18.45 21.54 8.65
CA THR A 90 -18.97 20.74 7.53
C THR A 90 -17.97 20.69 6.38
N ASP A 91 -17.77 19.49 5.83
CA ASP A 91 -16.81 19.16 4.78
C ASP A 91 -15.33 19.31 5.19
N GLY A 92 -15.07 19.71 6.43
CA GLY A 92 -13.73 19.64 7.01
C GLY A 92 -13.33 18.20 7.30
N SER A 93 -12.04 17.98 7.45
CA SER A 93 -11.49 16.64 7.70
C SER A 93 -10.27 16.68 8.61
N PHE A 94 -9.99 15.53 9.19
CA PHE A 94 -8.78 15.27 9.96
C PHE A 94 -8.25 13.89 9.59
N SER A 95 -6.93 13.75 9.50
CA SER A 95 -6.29 12.47 9.20
C SER A 95 -5.25 12.13 10.24
N PHE A 96 -5.14 10.84 10.53
CA PHE A 96 -4.13 10.30 11.43
C PHE A 96 -3.62 8.96 10.90
N THR A 97 -2.31 8.77 10.93
CA THR A 97 -1.68 7.51 10.50
C THR A 97 -1.38 6.64 11.71
N PHE A 98 -1.91 5.42 11.69
CA PHE A 98 -1.78 4.46 12.79
C PHE A 98 -0.54 3.60 12.61
N ALA A 99 0.56 3.99 13.24
CA ALA A 99 1.84 3.29 13.14
C ALA A 99 1.95 2.10 14.10
N ASN A 100 1.13 2.04 15.12
CA ASN A 100 1.21 1.03 16.17
C ASN A 100 -0.08 0.21 16.26
N PRO A 101 0.02 -1.12 16.43
CA PRO A 101 -1.17 -1.93 16.65
C PRO A 101 -1.82 -1.59 17.99
N GLY A 102 -3.10 -1.78 18.08
CA GLY A 102 -3.87 -1.54 19.29
C GLY A 102 -5.31 -1.21 19.02
N THR A 103 -6.04 -0.96 20.07
CA THR A 103 -7.43 -0.52 20.03
C THR A 103 -7.48 0.94 20.49
N TYR A 104 -8.06 1.77 19.66
CA TYR A 104 -8.14 3.22 19.89
C TYR A 104 -9.61 3.62 20.03
N ASP A 105 -10.04 3.82 21.27
CA ASP A 105 -11.37 4.34 21.57
C ASP A 105 -11.33 5.86 21.55
N TYR A 106 -12.23 6.47 20.82
CA TYR A 106 -12.26 7.91 20.69
C TYR A 106 -13.69 8.48 20.85
N VAL A 107 -13.76 9.76 21.05
CA VAL A 107 -14.99 10.47 21.36
C VAL A 107 -14.93 11.88 20.75
N CYS A 108 -16.10 12.42 20.42
CA CYS A 108 -16.24 13.84 20.12
C CYS A 108 -16.38 14.62 21.44
N THR A 109 -15.56 15.65 21.65
CA THR A 109 -15.54 16.37 22.93
C THR A 109 -16.77 17.24 23.16
N VAL A 110 -17.42 17.67 22.09
CA VAL A 110 -18.66 18.50 22.21
C VAL A 110 -19.94 17.66 22.18
N HIS A 111 -19.82 16.38 21.84
CA HIS A 111 -20.92 15.43 21.83
C HIS A 111 -20.43 14.11 22.46
N PRO A 112 -20.28 14.02 23.79
CA PRO A 112 -19.58 12.89 24.44
C PRO A 112 -20.20 11.51 24.21
N GLN A 113 -21.46 11.44 23.77
CA GLN A 113 -22.10 10.21 23.39
C GLN A 113 -21.70 9.70 22.01
N MET A 114 -21.06 10.55 21.20
CA MET A 114 -20.47 10.15 19.91
C MET A 114 -19.16 9.44 20.19
N ILE A 115 -19.17 8.12 20.08
CA ILE A 115 -18.01 7.26 20.32
C ILE A 115 -17.65 6.50 19.05
N GLY A 116 -16.37 6.21 18.91
CA GLY A 116 -15.86 5.38 17.83
C GLY A 116 -14.69 4.53 18.29
N LYS A 117 -14.30 3.60 17.45
CA LYS A 117 -13.20 2.70 17.73
C LYS A 117 -12.44 2.38 16.46
N ILE A 118 -11.12 2.50 16.50
CA ILE A 118 -10.23 1.99 15.46
C ILE A 118 -9.44 0.82 16.04
N ILE A 119 -9.48 -0.32 15.37
CA ILE A 119 -8.67 -1.49 15.71
C ILE A 119 -7.56 -1.60 14.67
N VAL A 120 -6.32 -1.58 15.12
CA VAL A 120 -5.13 -1.64 14.28
C VAL A 120 -4.40 -2.95 14.52
N LYS A 121 -4.24 -3.76 13.49
CA LYS A 121 -3.60 -5.07 13.62
C LYS A 121 -2.92 -5.57 12.34
#